data_aebfb6c6f5e4e9780fb54dca57781f58
#
_entry.id   aebfb6c6f5e4e9780fb54dca57781f58
#
_cell.length_a   1.000
_cell.length_b   1.000
_cell.length_c   1.000
_cell.angle_alpha   90.00
_cell.angle_beta   90.00
_cell.angle_gamma   90.00
#
_symmetry.space_group_name_H-M   'P 1'
#
loop_
_entity.id
_entity.type
_entity.pdbx_description
1 polymer ?
#
loop_
_entity_poly.entity_id
_entity_poly.type
_entity_poly.pdbx_seq_one_letter_code
_entity_poly.pdbx_strand_id
1 'polypeptide(L)'
;MAERPHLIMTTPAHLKIDFVSDVSCPWCAIGLAALEQALRNLDGDVQAELHFQPFELNPQMPSGGQDITEHLTQKYGSTAEQQAGSREAIRLRGESLGFIFRKEGRGRVYNTFDAHRLLHWAELQDAAKQHALKNALLRAYFTEGKSPADKEVLVAAAIDAGLDAGEARRILDGDDYAAEVREREQFYLNNGIHAVPAVIINERHLIQGGQPAEVFEEALRRIAQAA
;
A
#
# COMPACT_ATOMS: atom_id res chain seq x y z
N MET A 1 13.50 8.16 52.87
CA MET A 1 14.03 8.29 51.51
C MET A 1 13.26 7.31 50.64
N ALA A 2 12.36 7.77 49.81
CA ALA A 2 11.59 6.91 48.91
C ALA A 2 12.44 6.66 47.63
N GLU A 3 12.77 5.42 47.39
CA GLU A 3 13.40 4.99 46.14
C GLU A 3 12.45 5.29 44.99
N ARG A 4 12.92 6.07 44.01
CA ARG A 4 12.22 6.26 42.74
C ARG A 4 12.29 4.93 41.97
N PRO A 5 11.17 4.40 41.44
CA PRO A 5 11.24 3.23 40.60
C PRO A 5 12.09 3.56 39.36
N HIS A 6 13.12 2.74 39.11
CA HIS A 6 13.86 2.74 37.87
C HIS A 6 12.86 2.41 36.73
N LEU A 7 12.54 3.39 35.90
CA LEU A 7 11.94 3.11 34.60
C LEU A 7 12.96 2.26 33.82
N ILE A 8 12.65 0.99 33.67
CA ILE A 8 13.35 0.13 32.70
C ILE A 8 12.92 0.66 31.34
N MET A 9 13.76 1.44 30.67
CA MET A 9 13.58 1.80 29.28
C MET A 9 13.84 0.54 28.46
N THR A 10 12.77 -0.16 28.09
CA THR A 10 12.86 -1.25 27.13
C THR A 10 13.17 -0.66 25.76
N THR A 11 14.20 -1.15 25.09
CA THR A 11 14.49 -0.79 23.70
C THR A 11 13.33 -1.23 22.84
N PRO A 12 12.77 -0.37 21.95
CA PRO A 12 11.72 -0.77 21.04
C PRO A 12 12.10 -1.98 20.22
N ALA A 13 11.16 -2.91 20.02
CA ALA A 13 11.39 -4.05 19.14
C ALA A 13 11.41 -3.56 17.68
N HIS A 14 12.43 -3.96 16.92
CA HIS A 14 12.55 -3.66 15.50
C HIS A 14 11.84 -4.73 14.67
N LEU A 15 10.88 -4.31 13.85
CA LEU A 15 10.12 -5.19 12.97
C LEU A 15 10.27 -4.76 11.51
N LYS A 16 10.66 -5.70 10.65
CA LYS A 16 10.58 -5.54 9.20
C LYS A 16 9.18 -5.91 8.74
N ILE A 17 8.54 -5.06 7.97
CA ILE A 17 7.19 -5.28 7.44
C ILE A 17 7.21 -5.15 5.92
N ASP A 18 6.96 -6.26 5.23
CA ASP A 18 6.72 -6.27 3.78
C ASP A 18 5.21 -6.15 3.53
N PHE A 19 4.78 -5.05 2.94
CA PHE A 19 3.40 -4.76 2.58
C PHE A 19 3.17 -5.03 1.10
N VAL A 20 2.72 -6.24 0.77
CA VAL A 20 2.42 -6.64 -0.62
C VAL A 20 1.10 -6.04 -1.04
N SER A 21 1.09 -5.24 -2.09
CA SER A 21 -0.07 -4.39 -2.40
C SER A 21 -0.07 -3.86 -3.83
N ASP A 22 -1.26 -3.51 -4.31
CA ASP A 22 -1.46 -2.76 -5.56
C ASP A 22 -1.96 -1.34 -5.24
N VAL A 23 -1.47 -0.36 -5.98
CA VAL A 23 -1.93 1.04 -5.87
C VAL A 23 -3.37 1.23 -6.34
N SER A 24 -3.91 0.29 -7.11
CA SER A 24 -5.31 0.28 -7.56
C SER A 24 -6.28 -0.45 -6.61
N CYS A 25 -5.78 -1.07 -5.54
CA CYS A 25 -6.58 -1.82 -4.57
C CYS A 25 -7.09 -0.92 -3.43
N PRO A 26 -8.42 -0.71 -3.27
CA PRO A 26 -8.93 0.12 -2.18
C PRO A 26 -8.71 -0.51 -0.80
N TRP A 27 -8.72 -1.84 -0.71
CA TRP A 27 -8.40 -2.53 0.54
C TRP A 27 -6.93 -2.41 0.93
N CYS A 28 -6.03 -2.18 -0.04
CA CYS A 28 -4.64 -1.86 0.25
C CYS A 28 -4.51 -0.45 0.87
N ALA A 29 -5.26 0.53 0.40
CA ALA A 29 -5.29 1.86 1.02
C ALA A 29 -5.84 1.80 2.46
N ILE A 30 -6.94 1.06 2.66
CA ILE A 30 -7.53 0.84 3.99
C ILE A 30 -6.55 0.08 4.91
N GLY A 31 -5.95 -1.01 4.41
CA GLY A 31 -5.02 -1.83 5.19
C GLY A 31 -3.77 -1.05 5.60
N LEU A 32 -3.24 -0.20 4.71
CA LEU A 32 -2.11 0.66 5.02
C LEU A 32 -2.47 1.70 6.09
N ALA A 33 -3.60 2.41 5.94
CA ALA A 33 -4.05 3.38 6.92
C ALA A 33 -4.29 2.76 8.31
N ALA A 34 -4.83 1.52 8.35
CA ALA A 34 -5.04 0.78 9.59
C ALA A 34 -3.71 0.33 10.23
N LEU A 35 -2.76 -0.16 9.42
CA LEU A 35 -1.42 -0.54 9.88
C LEU A 35 -0.66 0.68 10.43
N GLU A 36 -0.70 1.81 9.73
CA GLU A 36 -0.08 3.07 10.18
C GLU A 36 -0.70 3.55 11.50
N GLN A 37 -2.02 3.41 11.67
CA GLN A 37 -2.66 3.73 12.94
C GLN A 37 -2.18 2.80 14.07
N ALA A 38 -2.09 1.50 13.82
CA ALA A 38 -1.58 0.53 14.79
C ALA A 38 -0.14 0.85 15.20
N LEU A 39 0.73 1.20 14.24
CA LEU A 39 2.11 1.59 14.50
C LEU A 39 2.18 2.88 15.34
N ARG A 40 1.33 3.87 15.07
CA ARG A 40 1.24 5.08 15.93
C ARG A 40 0.80 4.75 17.35
N ASN A 41 -0.13 3.81 17.52
CA ASN A 41 -0.59 3.38 18.85
C ASN A 41 0.47 2.61 19.64
N LEU A 42 1.46 2.04 18.94
CA LEU A 42 2.60 1.29 19.49
C LEU A 42 3.89 2.10 19.55
N ASP A 43 3.81 3.43 19.35
CA ASP A 43 4.97 4.31 19.39
C ASP A 43 5.70 4.17 20.74
N GLY A 44 7.02 3.94 20.67
CA GLY A 44 7.87 3.64 21.81
C GLY A 44 7.99 2.13 22.17
N ASP A 45 7.04 1.30 21.79
CA ASP A 45 7.10 -0.17 21.99
C ASP A 45 7.64 -0.91 20.77
N VAL A 46 7.31 -0.43 19.56
CA VAL A 46 7.66 -1.04 18.27
C VAL A 46 8.23 0.01 17.33
N GLN A 47 9.35 -0.31 16.73
CA GLN A 47 9.92 0.43 15.60
C GLN A 47 9.82 -0.44 14.34
N ALA A 48 9.05 0.01 13.35
CA ALA A 48 8.83 -0.75 12.12
C ALA A 48 9.52 -0.12 10.93
N GLU A 49 10.19 -0.96 10.13
CA GLU A 49 10.66 -0.63 8.80
C GLU A 49 9.68 -1.20 7.77
N LEU A 50 9.00 -0.31 7.04
CA LEU A 50 7.91 -0.66 6.14
C LEU A 50 8.40 -0.64 4.69
N HIS A 51 8.29 -1.79 4.00
CA HIS A 51 8.65 -2.00 2.60
C HIS A 51 7.40 -2.31 1.77
N PHE A 52 7.22 -1.64 0.65
CA PHE A 52 6.08 -1.87 -0.24
C PHE A 52 6.48 -2.77 -1.40
N GLN A 53 5.86 -3.95 -1.43
CA GLN A 53 6.15 -4.99 -2.41
C GLN A 53 5.10 -5.01 -3.52
N PRO A 54 5.51 -5.24 -4.79
CA PRO A 54 4.61 -5.14 -5.92
C PRO A 54 3.64 -6.30 -6.03
N PHE A 55 2.43 -5.98 -6.41
CA PHE A 55 1.38 -6.91 -6.84
C PHE A 55 0.43 -6.19 -7.80
N GLU A 56 0.19 -6.72 -8.97
CA GLU A 56 -0.79 -6.19 -9.90
C GLU A 56 -2.09 -7.00 -9.86
N LEU A 57 -3.21 -6.37 -9.47
CA LEU A 57 -4.53 -6.99 -9.55
C LEU A 57 -4.97 -7.27 -10.99
N ASN A 58 -4.45 -6.49 -11.93
CA ASN A 58 -4.84 -6.53 -13.33
C ASN A 58 -3.62 -6.34 -14.26
N PRO A 59 -2.67 -7.30 -14.29
CA PRO A 59 -1.40 -7.14 -15.02
C PRO A 59 -1.58 -6.99 -16.54
N GLN A 60 -2.73 -7.39 -17.06
CA GLN A 60 -3.07 -7.30 -18.49
C GLN A 60 -3.98 -6.10 -18.82
N MET A 61 -4.19 -5.18 -17.88
CA MET A 61 -5.00 -4.00 -18.11
C MET A 61 -4.34 -3.11 -19.18
N PRO A 62 -5.07 -2.72 -20.23
CA PRO A 62 -4.51 -1.83 -21.25
C PRO A 62 -4.18 -0.45 -20.68
N SER A 63 -3.30 0.30 -21.34
CA SER A 63 -2.86 1.63 -20.89
C SER A 63 -4.01 2.62 -20.70
N GLY A 64 -5.05 2.56 -21.53
CA GLY A 64 -6.25 3.38 -21.39
C GLY A 64 -7.17 2.97 -20.24
N GLY A 65 -6.89 1.84 -19.61
CA GLY A 65 -7.73 1.28 -18.54
C GLY A 65 -9.10 0.80 -19.01
N GLN A 66 -9.94 0.43 -18.05
CA GLN A 66 -11.31 -0.03 -18.27
C GLN A 66 -12.27 0.72 -17.34
N ASP A 67 -13.50 1.00 -17.77
CA ASP A 67 -14.54 1.52 -16.88
C ASP A 67 -14.71 0.63 -15.65
N ILE A 68 -14.83 1.23 -14.46
CA ILE A 68 -14.86 0.48 -13.21
C ILE A 68 -16.10 -0.41 -13.09
N THR A 69 -17.25 0.07 -13.53
CA THR A 69 -18.52 -0.69 -13.44
C THR A 69 -18.46 -1.91 -14.35
N GLU A 70 -18.00 -1.70 -15.59
CA GLU A 70 -17.80 -2.77 -16.56
C GLU A 70 -16.78 -3.81 -16.02
N HIS A 71 -15.63 -3.33 -15.53
CA HIS A 71 -14.59 -4.20 -14.99
C HIS A 71 -15.10 -5.07 -13.83
N LEU A 72 -15.78 -4.49 -12.85
CA LEU A 72 -16.29 -5.22 -11.70
C LEU A 72 -17.40 -6.22 -12.07
N THR A 73 -18.23 -5.86 -13.06
CA THR A 73 -19.24 -6.78 -13.60
C THR A 73 -18.59 -7.96 -14.30
N GLN A 74 -17.60 -7.72 -15.16
CA GLN A 74 -16.92 -8.79 -15.91
C GLN A 74 -16.09 -9.70 -14.99
N LYS A 75 -15.36 -9.10 -14.03
CA LYS A 75 -14.42 -9.85 -13.19
C LYS A 75 -15.10 -10.60 -12.04
N TYR A 76 -16.16 -10.01 -11.45
CA TYR A 76 -16.77 -10.51 -10.21
C TYR A 76 -18.27 -10.81 -10.35
N GLY A 77 -18.89 -10.55 -11.51
CA GLY A 77 -20.32 -10.74 -11.72
C GLY A 77 -21.18 -9.78 -10.86
N SER A 78 -20.62 -8.69 -10.34
CA SER A 78 -21.30 -7.79 -9.41
C SER A 78 -22.29 -6.88 -10.12
N THR A 79 -23.48 -6.68 -9.50
CA THR A 79 -24.48 -5.73 -9.98
C THR A 79 -24.11 -4.28 -9.63
N ALA A 80 -24.71 -3.31 -10.32
CA ALA A 80 -24.50 -1.88 -10.03
C ALA A 80 -24.84 -1.51 -8.58
N GLU A 81 -25.89 -2.13 -8.02
CA GLU A 81 -26.31 -1.92 -6.62
C GLU A 81 -25.26 -2.47 -5.63
N GLN A 82 -24.76 -3.69 -5.87
CA GLN A 82 -23.68 -4.28 -5.07
C GLN A 82 -22.41 -3.45 -5.14
N GLN A 83 -22.05 -2.93 -6.31
CA GLN A 83 -20.91 -2.03 -6.48
C GLN A 83 -21.08 -0.72 -5.73
N ALA A 84 -22.28 -0.14 -5.74
CA ALA A 84 -22.59 1.08 -5.00
C ALA A 84 -22.49 0.86 -3.47
N GLY A 85 -23.03 -0.25 -2.97
CA GLY A 85 -22.93 -0.63 -1.56
C GLY A 85 -21.47 -0.86 -1.13
N SER A 86 -20.70 -1.58 -1.94
CA SER A 86 -19.28 -1.83 -1.67
C SER A 86 -18.46 -0.53 -1.68
N ARG A 87 -18.73 0.37 -2.62
CA ARG A 87 -18.07 1.68 -2.69
C ARG A 87 -18.33 2.52 -1.44
N GLU A 88 -19.58 2.55 -0.95
CA GLU A 88 -19.92 3.30 0.25
C GLU A 88 -19.28 2.67 1.51
N ALA A 89 -19.28 1.35 1.63
CA ALA A 89 -18.60 0.66 2.74
C ALA A 89 -17.08 0.96 2.75
N ILE A 90 -16.42 0.95 1.59
CA ILE A 90 -15.01 1.32 1.44
C ILE A 90 -14.80 2.78 1.87
N ARG A 91 -15.66 3.71 1.40
CA ARG A 91 -15.56 5.12 1.73
C ARG A 91 -15.66 5.36 3.23
N LEU A 92 -16.67 4.80 3.90
CA LEU A 92 -16.87 4.93 5.34
C LEU A 92 -15.71 4.30 6.14
N ARG A 93 -15.21 3.14 5.68
CA ARG A 93 -14.08 2.50 6.33
C ARG A 93 -12.80 3.34 6.21
N GLY A 94 -12.54 3.94 5.04
CA GLY A 94 -11.42 4.85 4.86
C GLY A 94 -11.53 6.07 5.76
N GLU A 95 -12.70 6.71 5.78
CA GLU A 95 -12.98 7.89 6.61
C GLU A 95 -12.70 7.62 8.10
N SER A 96 -13.09 6.45 8.62
CA SER A 96 -12.81 6.07 10.02
C SER A 96 -11.33 5.93 10.35
N LEU A 97 -10.47 5.77 9.32
CA LEU A 97 -9.02 5.66 9.43
C LEU A 97 -8.28 6.93 8.97
N GLY A 98 -9.02 7.99 8.61
CA GLY A 98 -8.46 9.25 8.11
C GLY A 98 -8.04 9.22 6.63
N PHE A 99 -8.38 8.17 5.87
CA PHE A 99 -8.14 8.11 4.44
C PHE A 99 -9.40 8.49 3.65
N ILE A 100 -9.29 9.52 2.81
CA ILE A 100 -10.44 10.08 2.10
C ILE A 100 -10.59 9.46 0.71
N PHE A 101 -11.59 8.62 0.55
CA PHE A 101 -12.04 8.18 -0.78
C PHE A 101 -13.00 9.21 -1.36
N ARG A 102 -12.79 9.60 -2.62
CA ARG A 102 -13.73 10.51 -3.30
C ARG A 102 -15.12 9.88 -3.41
N LYS A 103 -16.15 10.69 -3.27
CA LYS A 103 -17.56 10.24 -3.22
C LYS A 103 -18.02 9.58 -4.53
N GLU A 104 -17.57 10.10 -5.66
CA GLU A 104 -17.86 9.57 -6.99
C GLU A 104 -17.21 8.21 -7.25
N GLY A 105 -16.25 7.82 -6.41
CA GLY A 105 -15.44 6.61 -6.59
C GLY A 105 -14.41 6.75 -7.72
N ARG A 106 -13.79 5.63 -8.07
CA ARG A 106 -12.88 5.54 -9.22
C ARG A 106 -13.69 5.47 -10.51
N GLY A 107 -13.33 6.24 -11.51
CA GLY A 107 -13.98 6.17 -12.83
C GLY A 107 -13.52 4.97 -13.65
N ARG A 108 -12.24 4.63 -13.57
CA ARG A 108 -11.59 3.57 -14.35
C ARG A 108 -10.59 2.78 -13.50
N VAL A 109 -10.31 1.55 -13.91
CA VAL A 109 -9.18 0.74 -13.46
C VAL A 109 -8.07 0.87 -14.49
N TYR A 110 -6.83 0.99 -14.03
CA TYR A 110 -5.65 1.20 -14.88
C TYR A 110 -4.60 0.13 -14.64
N ASN A 111 -3.65 0.01 -15.56
CA ASN A 111 -2.41 -0.70 -15.32
C ASN A 111 -1.58 0.04 -14.27
N THR A 112 -0.91 -0.68 -13.37
CA THR A 112 -0.16 -0.12 -12.24
C THR A 112 1.33 -0.45 -12.27
N PHE A 113 1.79 -1.07 -13.36
CA PHE A 113 3.17 -1.55 -13.46
C PHE A 113 4.21 -0.42 -13.29
N ASP A 114 4.01 0.71 -13.98
CA ASP A 114 4.92 1.84 -13.88
C ASP A 114 4.95 2.46 -12.48
N ALA A 115 3.83 2.46 -11.78
CA ALA A 115 3.80 2.87 -10.37
C ALA A 115 4.64 1.93 -9.49
N HIS A 116 4.63 0.62 -9.75
CA HIS A 116 5.46 -0.35 -9.04
C HIS A 116 6.95 -0.20 -9.37
N ARG A 117 7.31 0.18 -10.60
CA ARG A 117 8.68 0.49 -10.98
C ARG A 117 9.22 1.69 -10.21
N LEU A 118 8.43 2.76 -10.09
CA LEU A 118 8.81 3.92 -9.28
C LEU A 118 8.89 3.59 -7.79
N LEU A 119 8.00 2.76 -7.25
CA LEU A 119 8.05 2.31 -5.86
C LEU A 119 9.31 1.48 -5.57
N HIS A 120 9.70 0.60 -6.50
CA HIS A 120 10.95 -0.15 -6.40
C HIS A 120 12.17 0.78 -6.41
N TRP A 121 12.23 1.73 -7.33
CA TRP A 121 13.28 2.74 -7.33
C TRP A 121 13.33 3.56 -6.04
N ALA A 122 12.16 3.97 -5.52
CA ALA A 122 12.08 4.73 -4.28
C ALA A 122 12.63 3.94 -3.08
N GLU A 123 12.37 2.63 -3.00
CA GLU A 123 12.93 1.72 -1.98
C GLU A 123 14.46 1.75 -1.99
N LEU A 124 15.07 1.72 -3.19
CA LEU A 124 16.54 1.78 -3.34
C LEU A 124 17.14 3.12 -2.90
N GLN A 125 16.34 4.19 -2.82
CA GLN A 125 16.80 5.48 -2.33
C GLN A 125 16.65 5.58 -0.80
N ASP A 126 15.44 5.29 -0.30
CA ASP A 126 15.07 5.40 1.12
C ASP A 126 13.69 4.79 1.35
N ALA A 127 13.54 3.95 2.37
CA ALA A 127 12.25 3.36 2.74
C ALA A 127 11.19 4.43 3.07
N ALA A 128 11.58 5.56 3.68
CA ALA A 128 10.67 6.66 3.96
C ALA A 128 10.16 7.34 2.68
N LYS A 129 11.01 7.45 1.64
CA LYS A 129 10.59 7.97 0.33
C LYS A 129 9.66 6.99 -0.39
N GLN A 130 9.92 5.68 -0.30
CA GLN A 130 9.01 4.66 -0.82
C GLN A 130 7.63 4.77 -0.15
N HIS A 131 7.59 4.93 1.17
CA HIS A 131 6.35 5.11 1.95
C HIS A 131 5.61 6.39 1.53
N ALA A 132 6.31 7.52 1.42
CA ALA A 132 5.74 8.78 0.96
C ALA A 132 5.17 8.65 -0.45
N LEU A 133 5.90 8.02 -1.38
CA LEU A 133 5.43 7.76 -2.74
C LEU A 133 4.19 6.87 -2.77
N LYS A 134 4.17 5.79 -1.97
CA LYS A 134 3.00 4.91 -1.85
C LYS A 134 1.75 5.68 -1.44
N ASN A 135 1.86 6.50 -0.40
CA ASN A 135 0.76 7.34 0.08
C ASN A 135 0.33 8.39 -0.96
N ALA A 136 1.27 9.01 -1.68
CA ALA A 136 0.98 9.97 -2.75
C ALA A 136 0.20 9.30 -3.90
N LEU A 137 0.61 8.10 -4.34
CA LEU A 137 -0.07 7.34 -5.39
C LEU A 137 -1.50 6.94 -5.00
N LEU A 138 -1.68 6.43 -3.77
CA LEU A 138 -3.01 6.08 -3.25
C LEU A 138 -3.93 7.30 -3.18
N ARG A 139 -3.43 8.44 -2.71
CA ARG A 139 -4.16 9.70 -2.67
C ARG A 139 -4.51 10.19 -4.07
N ALA A 140 -3.56 10.21 -4.99
CA ALA A 140 -3.79 10.63 -6.38
C ALA A 140 -4.92 9.83 -7.02
N TYR A 141 -4.94 8.51 -6.84
CA TYR A 141 -5.97 7.67 -7.46
C TYR A 141 -7.30 7.70 -6.71
N PHE A 142 -7.32 7.46 -5.40
CA PHE A 142 -8.57 7.27 -4.65
C PHE A 142 -9.22 8.57 -4.18
N THR A 143 -8.43 9.59 -3.86
CA THR A 143 -8.93 10.87 -3.36
C THR A 143 -9.12 11.88 -4.49
N GLU A 144 -8.13 11.99 -5.38
CA GLU A 144 -8.10 13.00 -6.43
C GLU A 144 -8.66 12.49 -7.77
N GLY A 145 -8.80 11.16 -7.93
CA GLY A 145 -9.36 10.53 -9.12
C GLY A 145 -8.44 10.59 -10.34
N LYS A 146 -7.14 10.76 -10.12
CA LYS A 146 -6.11 10.79 -11.16
C LYS A 146 -5.72 9.37 -11.58
N SER A 147 -5.23 9.20 -12.81
CA SER A 147 -4.79 7.90 -13.33
C SER A 147 -3.42 7.52 -12.79
N PRO A 148 -3.26 6.33 -12.14
CA PRO A 148 -1.96 5.80 -11.74
C PRO A 148 -1.14 5.22 -12.92
N ALA A 149 -1.65 5.30 -14.16
CA ALA A 149 -0.93 4.99 -15.39
C ALA A 149 -0.51 6.25 -16.17
N ASP A 150 -0.85 7.44 -15.68
CA ASP A 150 -0.46 8.70 -16.32
C ASP A 150 0.94 9.11 -15.81
N LYS A 151 1.89 9.28 -16.75
CA LYS A 151 3.28 9.60 -16.43
C LYS A 151 3.42 10.89 -15.63
N GLU A 152 2.64 11.93 -15.94
CA GLU A 152 2.74 13.20 -15.21
C GLU A 152 2.17 13.09 -13.79
N VAL A 153 1.15 12.26 -13.59
CA VAL A 153 0.63 11.93 -12.25
C VAL A 153 1.68 11.16 -11.44
N LEU A 154 2.35 10.19 -12.04
CA LEU A 154 3.42 9.41 -11.41
C LEU A 154 4.63 10.29 -11.05
N VAL A 155 5.05 11.18 -11.96
CA VAL A 155 6.13 12.14 -11.70
C VAL A 155 5.75 13.12 -10.58
N ALA A 156 4.52 13.63 -10.58
CA ALA A 156 4.05 14.52 -9.52
C ALA A 156 4.06 13.82 -8.15
N ALA A 157 3.62 12.56 -8.09
CA ALA A 157 3.68 11.76 -6.87
C ALA A 157 5.13 11.52 -6.40
N ALA A 158 6.07 11.31 -7.33
CA ALA A 158 7.49 11.18 -7.00
C ALA A 158 8.08 12.49 -6.42
N ILE A 159 7.73 13.64 -6.99
CA ILE A 159 8.11 14.96 -6.46
C ILE A 159 7.55 15.15 -5.04
N ASP A 160 6.28 14.86 -4.82
CA ASP A 160 5.63 14.94 -3.51
C ASP A 160 6.34 14.06 -2.45
N ALA A 161 6.94 12.95 -2.89
CA ALA A 161 7.72 12.03 -2.05
C ALA A 161 9.20 12.46 -1.87
N GLY A 162 9.62 13.60 -2.42
CA GLY A 162 10.99 14.07 -2.34
C GLY A 162 11.98 13.32 -3.24
N LEU A 163 11.48 12.73 -4.33
CA LEU A 163 12.27 12.04 -5.36
C LEU A 163 12.59 12.98 -6.53
N ASP A 164 13.64 12.66 -7.28
CA ASP A 164 14.04 13.46 -8.46
C ASP A 164 13.09 13.28 -9.64
N ALA A 165 12.53 14.39 -10.14
CA ALA A 165 11.57 14.37 -11.23
C ALA A 165 12.18 13.94 -12.58
N GLY A 166 13.43 14.29 -12.82
CA GLY A 166 14.15 13.92 -14.05
C GLY A 166 14.41 12.42 -14.10
N GLU A 167 14.82 11.86 -12.98
CA GLU A 167 15.04 10.43 -12.84
C GLU A 167 13.72 9.65 -12.94
N ALA A 168 12.66 10.13 -12.30
CA ALA A 168 11.33 9.52 -12.43
C ALA A 168 10.87 9.47 -13.89
N ARG A 169 11.03 10.57 -14.66
CA ARG A 169 10.72 10.58 -16.09
C ARG A 169 11.58 9.61 -16.87
N ARG A 170 12.88 9.57 -16.62
CA ARG A 170 13.81 8.66 -17.29
C ARG A 170 13.41 7.20 -17.11
N ILE A 171 13.04 6.80 -15.88
CA ILE A 171 12.53 5.46 -15.56
C ILE A 171 11.25 5.16 -16.35
N LEU A 172 10.30 6.11 -16.37
CA LEU A 172 9.01 5.94 -17.05
C LEU A 172 9.10 5.94 -18.57
N ASP A 173 10.15 6.53 -19.15
CA ASP A 173 10.41 6.54 -20.60
C ASP A 173 11.20 5.31 -21.07
N GLY A 174 11.84 4.60 -20.15
CA GLY A 174 12.60 3.37 -20.39
C GLY A 174 11.98 2.14 -19.72
N ASP A 175 12.81 1.08 -19.60
CA ASP A 175 12.43 -0.19 -19.01
C ASP A 175 13.14 -0.45 -17.66
N ASP A 176 13.70 0.58 -17.02
CA ASP A 176 14.40 0.44 -15.75
C ASP A 176 13.48 -0.17 -14.69
N TYR A 177 14.03 -1.10 -13.94
CA TYR A 177 13.37 -1.85 -12.88
C TYR A 177 12.20 -2.74 -13.33
N ALA A 178 11.99 -2.92 -14.65
CA ALA A 178 10.90 -3.75 -15.15
C ALA A 178 11.15 -5.24 -14.81
N ALA A 179 12.37 -5.72 -14.98
CA ALA A 179 12.73 -7.10 -14.66
C ALA A 179 12.64 -7.38 -13.15
N GLU A 180 13.17 -6.48 -12.34
CA GLU A 180 13.21 -6.59 -10.87
C GLU A 180 11.79 -6.59 -10.28
N VAL A 181 10.90 -5.73 -10.77
CA VAL A 181 9.50 -5.72 -10.33
C VAL A 181 8.80 -7.03 -10.69
N ARG A 182 8.98 -7.54 -11.93
CA ARG A 182 8.40 -8.82 -12.36
C ARG A 182 8.94 -10.00 -11.54
N GLU A 183 10.22 -10.03 -11.25
CA GLU A 183 10.83 -11.04 -10.40
C GLU A 183 10.25 -11.01 -8.98
N ARG A 184 10.08 -9.80 -8.42
CA ARG A 184 9.51 -9.60 -7.09
C ARG A 184 8.04 -10.02 -7.03
N GLU A 185 7.22 -9.68 -8.03
CA GLU A 185 5.84 -10.15 -8.14
C GLU A 185 5.78 -11.69 -8.19
N GLN A 186 6.60 -12.28 -9.04
CA GLN A 186 6.64 -13.74 -9.19
C GLN A 186 7.10 -14.43 -7.89
N PHE A 187 8.04 -13.82 -7.15
CA PHE A 187 8.45 -14.32 -5.84
C PHE A 187 7.25 -14.41 -4.89
N TYR A 188 6.45 -13.35 -4.75
CA TYR A 188 5.29 -13.39 -3.85
C TYR A 188 4.20 -14.35 -4.34
N LEU A 189 3.93 -14.42 -5.63
CA LEU A 189 2.99 -15.39 -6.21
C LEU A 189 3.43 -16.83 -5.93
N ASN A 190 4.71 -17.14 -6.10
CA ASN A 190 5.27 -18.48 -5.83
C ASN A 190 5.23 -18.85 -4.34
N ASN A 191 5.23 -17.85 -3.46
CA ASN A 191 5.09 -18.03 -2.01
C ASN A 191 3.63 -17.97 -1.52
N GLY A 192 2.66 -18.10 -2.43
CA GLY A 192 1.24 -18.26 -2.09
C GLY A 192 0.49 -16.95 -1.84
N ILE A 193 1.06 -15.79 -2.17
CA ILE A 193 0.37 -14.50 -2.08
C ILE A 193 -0.42 -14.29 -3.37
N HIS A 194 -1.72 -14.59 -3.33
CA HIS A 194 -2.64 -14.45 -4.48
C HIS A 194 -3.72 -13.38 -4.26
N ALA A 195 -3.68 -12.69 -3.13
CA ALA A 195 -4.62 -11.63 -2.78
C ALA A 195 -3.92 -10.54 -1.96
N VAL A 196 -4.36 -9.30 -2.12
CA VAL A 196 -3.78 -8.15 -1.45
C VAL A 196 -4.85 -7.29 -0.74
N PRO A 197 -4.46 -6.58 0.35
CA PRO A 197 -3.11 -6.50 0.91
C PRO A 197 -2.70 -7.78 1.64
N ALA A 198 -1.40 -8.07 1.62
CA ALA A 198 -0.78 -9.09 2.45
C ALA A 198 0.38 -8.43 3.21
N VAL A 199 0.36 -8.54 4.53
CA VAL A 199 1.34 -7.94 5.43
C VAL A 199 2.20 -9.05 6.02
N ILE A 200 3.49 -9.05 5.69
CA ILE A 200 4.43 -10.06 6.14
C ILE A 200 5.40 -9.41 7.13
N ILE A 201 5.42 -9.91 8.37
CA ILE A 201 6.23 -9.36 9.45
C ILE A 201 7.38 -10.32 9.73
N ASN A 202 8.62 -9.79 9.69
CA ASN A 202 9.87 -10.51 9.91
C ASN A 202 9.97 -11.79 9.03
N GLU A 203 9.44 -11.73 7.80
CA GLU A 203 9.47 -12.83 6.81
C GLU A 203 8.79 -14.14 7.29
N ARG A 204 7.99 -14.07 8.37
CA ARG A 204 7.42 -15.25 9.06
C ARG A 204 5.94 -15.18 9.34
N HIS A 205 5.42 -13.99 9.66
CA HIS A 205 4.05 -13.82 10.11
C HIS A 205 3.24 -13.11 9.03
N LEU A 206 2.22 -13.79 8.51
CA LEU A 206 1.35 -13.26 7.46
C LEU A 206 0.01 -12.82 8.04
N ILE A 207 -0.37 -11.58 7.74
CA ILE A 207 -1.71 -11.03 7.97
C ILE A 207 -2.31 -10.67 6.61
N GLN A 208 -3.44 -11.28 6.25
CA GLN A 208 -4.09 -11.04 4.96
C GLN A 208 -5.29 -10.09 5.09
N GLY A 209 -5.48 -9.26 4.07
CA GLY A 209 -6.61 -8.35 3.94
C GLY A 209 -6.45 -7.04 4.70
N GLY A 210 -7.33 -6.09 4.39
CA GLY A 210 -7.42 -4.78 5.07
C GLY A 210 -8.03 -4.92 6.46
N GLN A 211 -7.28 -5.50 7.39
CA GLN A 211 -7.72 -5.74 8.77
C GLN A 211 -7.95 -4.42 9.54
N PRO A 212 -8.73 -4.44 10.63
CA PRO A 212 -8.80 -3.33 11.59
C PRO A 212 -7.45 -3.01 12.23
N ALA A 213 -7.27 -1.76 12.67
CA ALA A 213 -6.03 -1.33 13.34
C ALA A 213 -5.73 -2.16 14.59
N GLU A 214 -6.75 -2.54 15.35
CA GLU A 214 -6.64 -3.33 16.57
C GLU A 214 -6.06 -4.73 16.30
N VAL A 215 -6.36 -5.32 15.13
CA VAL A 215 -5.82 -6.62 14.72
C VAL A 215 -4.33 -6.52 14.41
N PHE A 216 -3.93 -5.46 13.72
CA PHE A 216 -2.51 -5.16 13.48
C PHE A 216 -1.78 -4.88 14.79
N GLU A 217 -2.36 -4.07 15.67
CA GLU A 217 -1.77 -3.71 16.97
C GLU A 217 -1.52 -4.95 17.83
N GLU A 218 -2.53 -5.83 17.97
CA GLU A 218 -2.39 -7.07 18.74
C GLU A 218 -1.30 -7.98 18.16
N ALA A 219 -1.28 -8.16 16.84
CA ALA A 219 -0.28 -8.99 16.16
C ALA A 219 1.14 -8.43 16.32
N LEU A 220 1.34 -7.13 16.08
CA LEU A 220 2.63 -6.46 16.23
C LEU A 220 3.16 -6.54 17.65
N ARG A 221 2.30 -6.28 18.65
CA ARG A 221 2.65 -6.38 20.06
C ARG A 221 3.09 -7.80 20.44
N ARG A 222 2.35 -8.81 20.00
CA ARG A 222 2.68 -10.23 20.26
C ARG A 222 4.00 -10.63 19.60
N ILE A 223 4.25 -10.21 18.37
CA ILE A 223 5.49 -10.51 17.64
C ILE A 223 6.67 -9.82 18.31
N ALA A 224 6.51 -8.55 18.70
CA ALA A 224 7.55 -7.79 19.39
C ALA A 224 7.95 -8.41 20.75
N GLN A 225 7.00 -9.01 21.47
CA GLN A 225 7.29 -9.69 22.74
C GLN A 225 7.97 -11.05 22.57
N ALA A 226 7.92 -11.65 21.36
CA ALA A 226 8.51 -12.94 21.05
C ALA A 226 9.87 -12.83 20.35
N ALA A 227 10.31 -11.61 20.03
CA ALA A 227 11.59 -11.30 19.35
C ALA A 227 12.70 -11.09 20.40
#